data_afe32d44edfec3fb50c035b2d67dfc44
#
_entry.id   afe32d44edfec3fb50c035b2d67dfc44
#
_cell.length_a   1.000
_cell.length_b   1.000
_cell.length_c   1.000
_cell.angle_alpha   90.00
_cell.angle_beta   90.00
_cell.angle_gamma   90.00
#
_symmetry.space_group_name_H-M   'P 1'
#
loop_
_entity.id
_entity.type
_entity.pdbx_description
1 polymer ?
#
loop_
_entity_poly.entity_id
_entity_poly.type
_entity_poly.pdbx_seq_one_letter_code
_entity_poly.pdbx_strand_id
1 'polypeptide(L)'
;RYGGTYAHKDIAFEFGSWLSPEFKLYLITEFQRLKDEENDRLKLGWNLQRTLAKINYRIHTDAIKETLLPPTITKTQASLVYANEADLLNVALFGQTAKEWRDAHPDAEGNIRDHAPLEQLVVLTNLESLNSVLIRQGLSAADRLLKLNEIAIPQMRTLLSTGNVKRLTE
;
A
#
# COMPACT_ATOMS: atom_id res chain seq x y z
N ARG A 1 -44.65 35.03 -17.45
CA ARG A 1 -43.69 35.31 -16.37
C ARG A 1 -43.47 34.02 -15.62
N TYR A 2 -42.31 33.40 -15.80
CA TYR A 2 -41.92 32.25 -15.00
C TYR A 2 -41.25 32.78 -13.74
N GLY A 3 -41.99 32.84 -12.63
CA GLY A 3 -41.46 33.17 -11.31
C GLY A 3 -41.11 31.86 -10.60
N GLY A 4 -39.91 31.74 -10.11
CA GLY A 4 -39.48 30.65 -9.27
C GLY A 4 -38.70 31.18 -8.07
N THR A 5 -38.79 30.48 -6.95
CA THR A 5 -37.97 30.75 -5.76
C THR A 5 -36.71 29.90 -5.86
N TYR A 6 -35.56 30.56 -5.79
CA TYR A 6 -34.25 29.90 -5.80
C TYR A 6 -33.68 29.91 -4.39
N ALA A 7 -33.17 28.77 -3.94
CA ALA A 7 -32.52 28.62 -2.67
C ALA A 7 -31.22 27.83 -2.83
N HIS A 8 -30.28 27.98 -1.89
CA HIS A 8 -29.10 27.07 -1.83
C HIS A 8 -29.58 25.63 -1.69
N LYS A 9 -28.85 24.70 -2.32
CA LYS A 9 -29.24 23.28 -2.36
C LYS A 9 -29.53 22.69 -0.96
N ASP A 10 -28.73 23.06 0.03
CA ASP A 10 -28.87 22.52 1.40
C ASP A 10 -30.17 23.01 2.05
N ILE A 11 -30.55 24.29 1.80
CA ILE A 11 -31.81 24.85 2.27
C ILE A 11 -33.00 24.19 1.54
N ALA A 12 -32.86 23.90 0.26
CA ALA A 12 -33.89 23.21 -0.52
C ALA A 12 -34.10 21.75 -0.03
N PHE A 13 -33.03 21.05 0.30
CA PHE A 13 -33.11 19.70 0.88
C PHE A 13 -33.74 19.72 2.28
N GLU A 14 -33.35 20.66 3.13
CA GLU A 14 -33.94 20.79 4.48
C GLU A 14 -35.42 21.12 4.40
N PHE A 15 -35.80 22.04 3.54
CA PHE A 15 -37.20 22.42 3.31
C PHE A 15 -38.01 21.24 2.76
N GLY A 16 -37.47 20.50 1.79
CA GLY A 16 -38.11 19.31 1.24
C GLY A 16 -38.31 18.21 2.30
N SER A 17 -37.31 17.97 3.17
CA SER A 17 -37.40 16.98 4.25
C SER A 17 -38.40 17.40 5.35
N TRP A 18 -38.61 18.69 5.58
CA TRP A 18 -39.66 19.20 6.48
C TRP A 18 -41.05 19.07 5.86
N LEU A 19 -41.18 19.28 4.55
CA LEU A 19 -42.48 19.26 3.85
C LEU A 19 -42.99 17.81 3.62
N SER A 20 -42.11 16.84 3.39
CA SER A 20 -42.46 15.45 3.12
C SER A 20 -41.62 14.47 3.95
N PRO A 21 -42.24 13.76 4.90
CA PRO A 21 -41.58 12.65 5.63
C PRO A 21 -41.04 11.55 4.72
N GLU A 22 -41.72 11.26 3.60
CA GLU A 22 -41.29 10.28 2.60
C GLU A 22 -40.02 10.72 1.92
N PHE A 23 -39.90 12.01 1.59
CA PHE A 23 -38.66 12.58 1.02
C PHE A 23 -37.49 12.50 2.00
N LYS A 24 -37.74 12.74 3.30
CA LYS A 24 -36.74 12.57 4.34
C LYS A 24 -36.26 11.13 4.44
N LEU A 25 -37.17 10.16 4.44
CA LEU A 25 -36.84 8.73 4.45
C LEU A 25 -36.04 8.33 3.21
N TYR A 26 -36.42 8.82 2.03
CA TYR A 26 -35.67 8.60 0.79
C TYR A 26 -34.24 9.12 0.89
N LEU A 27 -34.03 10.34 1.39
CA LEU A 27 -32.70 10.92 1.57
C LEU A 27 -31.84 10.07 2.53
N ILE A 28 -32.41 9.60 3.64
CA ILE A 28 -31.71 8.75 4.61
C ILE A 28 -31.31 7.42 3.96
N THR A 29 -32.24 6.78 3.24
CA THR A 29 -31.97 5.50 2.55
C THR A 29 -30.90 5.66 1.49
N GLU A 30 -30.93 6.73 0.70
CA GLU A 30 -29.97 6.98 -0.35
C GLU A 30 -28.58 7.31 0.22
N PHE A 31 -28.53 8.06 1.32
CA PHE A 31 -27.27 8.31 2.02
C PHE A 31 -26.65 7.02 2.57
N GLN A 32 -27.46 6.13 3.16
CA GLN A 32 -26.98 4.83 3.65
C GLN A 32 -26.45 3.97 2.50
N ARG A 33 -27.19 3.91 1.38
CA ARG A 33 -26.77 3.17 0.18
C ARG A 33 -25.43 3.68 -0.35
N LEU A 34 -25.26 5.00 -0.49
CA LEU A 34 -24.01 5.59 -0.96
C LEU A 34 -22.85 5.32 0.00
N LYS A 35 -23.11 5.35 1.30
CA LYS A 35 -22.11 5.05 2.32
C LYS A 35 -21.68 3.58 2.30
N ASP A 36 -22.59 2.68 2.08
CA ASP A 36 -22.32 1.25 1.94
C ASP A 36 -21.51 0.96 0.66
N GLU A 37 -21.87 1.58 -0.46
CA GLU A 37 -21.12 1.49 -1.72
C GLU A 37 -19.68 2.04 -1.57
N GLU A 38 -19.49 3.15 -0.87
CA GLU A 38 -18.17 3.71 -0.58
C GLU A 38 -17.33 2.75 0.26
N ASN A 39 -17.91 2.18 1.33
CA ASN A 39 -17.27 1.19 2.18
C ASN A 39 -16.87 -0.07 1.40
N ASP A 40 -17.73 -0.55 0.51
CA ASP A 40 -17.44 -1.74 -0.29
C ASP A 40 -16.34 -1.47 -1.33
N ARG A 41 -16.30 -0.28 -1.92
CA ARG A 41 -15.18 0.14 -2.79
C ARG A 41 -13.86 0.22 -2.04
N LEU A 42 -13.86 0.76 -0.82
CA LEU A 42 -12.66 0.81 0.04
C LEU A 42 -12.19 -0.60 0.42
N LYS A 43 -13.11 -1.49 0.80
CA LYS A 43 -12.80 -2.90 1.09
C LYS A 43 -12.24 -3.63 -0.15
N LEU A 44 -12.80 -3.40 -1.33
CA LEU A 44 -12.33 -4.01 -2.58
C LEU A 44 -10.91 -3.53 -2.91
N GLY A 45 -10.64 -2.22 -2.80
CA GLY A 45 -9.32 -1.64 -2.99
C GLY A 45 -8.28 -2.23 -2.02
N TRP A 46 -8.63 -2.31 -0.74
CA TRP A 46 -7.79 -2.91 0.29
C TRP A 46 -7.50 -4.40 0.02
N ASN A 47 -8.54 -5.18 -0.35
CA ASN A 47 -8.39 -6.60 -0.65
C ASN A 47 -7.51 -6.83 -1.89
N LEU A 48 -7.65 -6.00 -2.91
CA LEU A 48 -6.80 -6.07 -4.11
C LEU A 48 -5.34 -5.80 -3.78
N GLN A 49 -5.05 -4.72 -3.05
CA GLN A 49 -3.69 -4.38 -2.63
C GLN A 49 -3.05 -5.49 -1.79
N ARG A 50 -3.81 -6.05 -0.82
CA ARG A 50 -3.35 -7.16 0.00
C ARG A 50 -3.06 -8.42 -0.83
N THR A 51 -3.89 -8.68 -1.84
CA THR A 51 -3.71 -9.83 -2.75
C THR A 51 -2.46 -9.65 -3.61
N LEU A 52 -2.25 -8.46 -4.18
CA LEU A 52 -1.06 -8.13 -4.97
C LEU A 52 0.21 -8.24 -4.13
N ALA A 53 0.21 -7.71 -2.91
CA ALA A 53 1.35 -7.83 -1.99
C ALA A 53 1.69 -9.31 -1.69
N LYS A 54 0.69 -10.16 -1.44
CA LYS A 54 0.90 -11.60 -1.23
C LYS A 54 1.47 -12.30 -2.47
N ILE A 55 0.99 -11.95 -3.66
CA ILE A 55 1.48 -12.53 -4.92
C ILE A 55 2.94 -12.13 -5.14
N ASN A 56 3.28 -10.85 -5.01
CA ASN A 56 4.66 -10.38 -5.20
C ASN A 56 5.62 -10.95 -4.16
N TYR A 57 5.21 -11.01 -2.90
CA TYR A 57 5.97 -11.70 -1.85
C TYR A 57 6.23 -13.17 -2.22
N ARG A 58 5.25 -13.88 -2.75
CA ARG A 58 5.41 -15.27 -3.19
C ARG A 58 6.37 -15.38 -4.37
N ILE A 59 6.22 -14.52 -5.39
CA ILE A 59 7.14 -14.49 -6.54
C ILE A 59 8.58 -14.27 -6.07
N HIS A 60 8.78 -13.35 -5.12
CA HIS A 60 10.09 -13.07 -4.55
C HIS A 60 10.66 -14.25 -3.77
N THR A 61 9.86 -14.85 -2.87
CA THR A 61 10.31 -16.02 -2.09
C THR A 61 10.57 -17.24 -2.94
N ASP A 62 9.82 -17.46 -4.02
CA ASP A 62 10.06 -18.52 -4.99
C ASP A 62 11.39 -18.30 -5.74
N ALA A 63 11.69 -17.07 -6.14
CA ALA A 63 12.98 -16.74 -6.76
C ALA A 63 14.17 -16.98 -5.82
N ILE A 64 14.05 -16.61 -4.54
CA ILE A 64 15.07 -16.92 -3.51
C ILE A 64 15.25 -18.43 -3.40
N LYS A 65 14.16 -19.18 -3.28
CA LYS A 65 14.16 -20.63 -3.12
C LYS A 65 14.83 -21.32 -4.29
N GLU A 66 14.51 -20.93 -5.50
CA GLU A 66 14.97 -21.58 -6.73
C GLU A 66 16.42 -21.23 -7.07
N THR A 67 16.87 -20.01 -6.75
CA THR A 67 18.14 -19.48 -7.24
C THR A 67 19.21 -19.35 -6.15
N LEU A 68 18.81 -18.97 -4.92
CA LEU A 68 19.77 -18.67 -3.86
C LEU A 68 19.93 -19.80 -2.83
N LEU A 69 18.99 -20.74 -2.76
CA LEU A 69 19.06 -21.85 -1.79
C LEU A 69 19.65 -23.10 -2.43
N PRO A 70 20.85 -23.58 -1.97
CA PRO A 70 21.37 -24.86 -2.39
C PRO A 70 20.46 -26.03 -1.93
N PRO A 71 20.42 -27.16 -2.67
CA PRO A 71 19.54 -28.29 -2.33
C PRO A 71 19.81 -28.91 -0.94
N THR A 72 21.04 -28.74 -0.43
CA THR A 72 21.51 -29.33 0.83
C THR A 72 21.45 -28.38 2.03
N ILE A 73 20.82 -27.21 1.88
CA ILE A 73 20.77 -26.20 2.94
C ILE A 73 19.89 -26.62 4.11
N THR A 74 20.32 -26.34 5.34
CA THR A 74 19.48 -26.54 6.54
C THR A 74 18.37 -25.51 6.65
N LYS A 75 17.30 -25.83 7.40
CA LYS A 75 16.20 -24.89 7.64
C LYS A 75 16.67 -23.56 8.27
N THR A 76 17.63 -23.63 9.19
CA THR A 76 18.19 -22.45 9.86
C THR A 76 18.96 -21.57 8.87
N GLN A 77 19.78 -22.16 8.03
CA GLN A 77 20.51 -21.43 6.98
C GLN A 77 19.56 -20.81 5.93
N ALA A 78 18.53 -21.56 5.52
CA ALA A 78 17.51 -21.04 4.61
C ALA A 78 16.77 -19.83 5.22
N SER A 79 16.40 -19.90 6.49
CA SER A 79 15.79 -18.78 7.21
C SER A 79 16.69 -17.54 7.22
N LEU A 80 18.00 -17.71 7.37
CA LEU A 80 18.95 -16.60 7.32
C LEU A 80 19.01 -15.96 5.93
N VAL A 81 19.00 -16.77 4.86
CA VAL A 81 18.96 -16.22 3.48
C VAL A 81 17.69 -15.40 3.25
N TYR A 82 16.52 -15.91 3.65
CA TYR A 82 15.28 -15.14 3.55
C TYR A 82 15.33 -13.84 4.36
N ALA A 83 15.89 -13.86 5.57
CA ALA A 83 16.04 -12.67 6.41
C ALA A 83 16.96 -11.63 5.74
N ASN A 84 18.10 -12.07 5.19
CA ASN A 84 19.03 -11.20 4.48
C ASN A 84 18.40 -10.56 3.23
N GLU A 85 17.63 -11.32 2.47
CA GLU A 85 16.91 -10.79 1.31
C GLU A 85 15.80 -9.82 1.70
N ALA A 86 15.10 -10.05 2.82
CA ALA A 86 14.13 -9.10 3.36
C ALA A 86 14.81 -7.81 3.83
N ASP A 87 15.97 -7.90 4.48
CA ASP A 87 16.74 -6.75 4.92
C ASP A 87 17.33 -5.97 3.74
N LEU A 88 17.74 -6.65 2.67
CA LEU A 88 18.19 -5.98 1.44
C LEU A 88 17.09 -5.03 0.90
N LEU A 89 15.85 -5.47 0.87
CA LEU A 89 14.70 -4.64 0.47
C LEU A 89 14.42 -3.52 1.47
N ASN A 90 14.52 -3.81 2.77
CA ASN A 90 14.34 -2.81 3.81
C ASN A 90 15.40 -1.70 3.69
N VAL A 91 16.67 -2.06 3.50
CA VAL A 91 17.75 -1.08 3.31
C VAL A 91 17.58 -0.29 2.02
N ALA A 92 17.18 -0.94 0.91
CA ALA A 92 16.94 -0.26 -0.36
C ALA A 92 15.85 0.81 -0.28
N LEU A 93 14.82 0.61 0.52
CA LEU A 93 13.66 1.51 0.62
C LEU A 93 13.71 2.42 1.85
N PHE A 94 14.01 1.86 3.02
CA PHE A 94 13.94 2.57 4.31
C PHE A 94 15.31 3.03 4.82
N GLY A 95 16.41 2.57 4.20
CA GLY A 95 17.77 2.90 4.60
C GLY A 95 18.25 2.16 5.86
N GLN A 96 17.52 1.19 6.37
CA GLN A 96 17.83 0.45 7.61
C GLN A 96 17.31 -0.99 7.55
N THR A 97 17.94 -1.88 8.31
CA THR A 97 17.53 -3.26 8.49
C THR A 97 16.39 -3.39 9.48
N ALA A 98 15.72 -4.55 9.50
CA ALA A 98 14.69 -4.85 10.48
C ALA A 98 15.22 -4.83 11.93
N LYS A 99 16.50 -5.16 12.13
CA LYS A 99 17.15 -5.09 13.44
C LYS A 99 17.36 -3.64 13.88
N GLU A 100 17.97 -2.82 13.03
CA GLU A 100 18.22 -1.41 13.33
C GLU A 100 16.92 -0.67 13.64
N TRP A 101 15.85 -0.96 12.91
CA TRP A 101 14.54 -0.39 13.19
C TRP A 101 14.00 -0.79 14.57
N ARG A 102 14.09 -2.08 14.94
CA ARG A 102 13.65 -2.57 16.26
C ARG A 102 14.45 -1.97 17.41
N ASP A 103 15.75 -1.85 17.21
CA ASP A 103 16.66 -1.27 18.20
C ASP A 103 16.33 0.23 18.44
N ALA A 104 15.88 0.93 17.39
CA ALA A 104 15.42 2.32 17.48
C ALA A 104 13.97 2.48 18.02
N HIS A 105 13.17 1.42 17.98
CA HIS A 105 11.75 1.44 18.40
C HIS A 105 11.43 0.27 19.34
N PRO A 106 12.03 0.23 20.55
CA PRO A 106 11.92 -0.92 21.45
C PRO A 106 10.49 -1.18 21.95
N ASP A 107 9.67 -0.15 22.01
CA ASP A 107 8.27 -0.23 22.48
C ASP A 107 7.26 -0.45 21.35
N ALA A 108 7.69 -0.51 20.08
CA ALA A 108 6.80 -0.70 18.97
C ALA A 108 6.50 -2.19 18.72
N GLU A 109 5.23 -2.53 18.60
CA GLU A 109 4.81 -3.87 18.18
C GLU A 109 4.97 -4.05 16.66
N GLY A 110 5.31 -5.27 16.22
CA GLY A 110 5.42 -5.58 14.79
C GLY A 110 6.81 -5.31 14.20
N ASN A 111 6.84 -4.82 12.98
CA ASN A 111 8.07 -4.59 12.22
C ASN A 111 7.96 -3.30 11.38
N ILE A 112 9.06 -2.88 10.76
CA ILE A 112 9.14 -1.65 9.95
C ILE A 112 8.03 -1.55 8.88
N ARG A 113 7.59 -2.67 8.30
CA ARG A 113 6.56 -2.69 7.26
C ARG A 113 5.17 -2.44 7.82
N ASP A 114 4.92 -2.83 9.08
CA ASP A 114 3.64 -2.61 9.75
C ASP A 114 3.41 -1.12 10.07
N HIS A 115 4.50 -0.36 10.17
CA HIS A 115 4.49 1.10 10.43
C HIS A 115 4.72 1.95 9.18
N ALA A 116 4.91 1.32 8.02
CA ALA A 116 5.17 2.02 6.78
C ALA A 116 3.89 2.62 6.17
N PRO A 117 3.90 3.87 5.69
CA PRO A 117 2.78 4.45 4.95
C PRO A 117 2.52 3.70 3.64
N LEU A 118 1.31 3.86 3.10
CA LEU A 118 0.84 3.14 1.92
C LEU A 118 1.79 3.29 0.71
N GLU A 119 2.30 4.49 0.50
CA GLU A 119 3.22 4.81 -0.60
C GLU A 119 4.50 3.94 -0.53
N GLN A 120 5.04 3.76 0.67
CA GLN A 120 6.20 2.90 0.89
C GLN A 120 5.87 1.43 0.67
N LEU A 121 4.70 0.97 1.09
CA LEU A 121 4.26 -0.41 0.86
C LEU A 121 4.07 -0.71 -0.63
N VAL A 122 3.56 0.25 -1.40
CA VAL A 122 3.44 0.12 -2.86
C VAL A 122 4.82 -0.02 -3.51
N VAL A 123 5.78 0.84 -3.13
CA VAL A 123 7.16 0.75 -3.64
C VAL A 123 7.79 -0.57 -3.22
N LEU A 124 7.65 -0.99 -1.96
CA LEU A 124 8.19 -2.27 -1.48
C LEU A 124 7.69 -3.46 -2.32
N THR A 125 6.40 -3.49 -2.62
CA THR A 125 5.80 -4.53 -3.46
C THR A 125 6.40 -4.57 -4.87
N ASN A 126 6.68 -3.40 -5.46
CA ASN A 126 7.38 -3.30 -6.73
C ASN A 126 8.83 -3.78 -6.63
N LEU A 127 9.54 -3.40 -5.56
CA LEU A 127 10.91 -3.85 -5.33
C LEU A 127 11.00 -5.37 -5.13
N GLU A 128 10.05 -6.00 -4.45
CA GLU A 128 9.97 -7.46 -4.31
C GLU A 128 9.91 -8.15 -5.69
N SER A 129 9.04 -7.64 -6.57
CA SER A 129 8.92 -8.16 -7.95
C SER A 129 10.21 -7.97 -8.74
N LEU A 130 10.80 -6.77 -8.70
CA LEU A 130 12.05 -6.46 -9.41
C LEU A 130 13.21 -7.29 -8.87
N ASN A 131 13.35 -7.42 -7.54
CA ASN A 131 14.40 -8.23 -6.93
C ASN A 131 14.32 -9.69 -7.37
N SER A 132 13.12 -10.23 -7.54
CA SER A 132 12.94 -11.60 -8.07
C SER A 132 13.56 -11.78 -9.47
N VAL A 133 13.45 -10.77 -10.32
CA VAL A 133 14.07 -10.77 -11.66
C VAL A 133 15.58 -10.66 -11.55
N LEU A 134 16.08 -9.73 -10.73
CA LEU A 134 17.53 -9.53 -10.54
C LEU A 134 18.21 -10.76 -9.92
N ILE A 135 17.53 -11.47 -9.00
CA ILE A 135 17.98 -12.75 -8.45
C ILE A 135 18.16 -13.78 -9.58
N ARG A 136 17.13 -13.95 -10.44
CA ARG A 136 17.18 -14.90 -11.55
C ARG A 136 18.21 -14.54 -12.61
N GLN A 137 18.56 -13.26 -12.74
CA GLN A 137 19.67 -12.79 -13.57
C GLN A 137 21.05 -13.03 -12.96
N GLY A 138 21.12 -13.55 -11.74
CA GLY A 138 22.37 -13.88 -11.07
C GLY A 138 23.16 -12.66 -10.54
N LEU A 139 22.51 -11.51 -10.35
CA LEU A 139 23.18 -10.32 -9.80
C LEU A 139 23.55 -10.56 -8.33
N SER A 140 24.72 -10.04 -7.93
CA SER A 140 25.15 -10.06 -6.53
C SER A 140 24.19 -9.24 -5.64
N ALA A 141 24.13 -9.57 -4.34
CA ALA A 141 23.31 -8.81 -3.38
C ALA A 141 23.67 -7.32 -3.36
N ALA A 142 24.96 -6.97 -3.49
CA ALA A 142 25.40 -5.59 -3.53
C ALA A 142 24.90 -4.83 -4.77
N ASP A 143 25.00 -5.45 -5.95
CA ASP A 143 24.51 -4.85 -7.20
C ASP A 143 22.98 -4.71 -7.19
N ARG A 144 22.27 -5.71 -6.61
CA ARG A 144 20.82 -5.64 -6.46
C ARG A 144 20.39 -4.52 -5.53
N LEU A 145 21.09 -4.35 -4.40
CA LEU A 145 20.80 -3.26 -3.45
C LEU A 145 20.92 -1.89 -4.13
N LEU A 146 22.01 -1.64 -4.87
CA LEU A 146 22.21 -0.39 -5.60
C LEU A 146 21.08 -0.13 -6.60
N LYS A 147 20.77 -1.11 -7.45
CA LYS A 147 19.72 -0.99 -8.46
C LYS A 147 18.34 -0.77 -7.85
N LEU A 148 18.00 -1.48 -6.79
CA LEU A 148 16.72 -1.35 -6.11
C LEU A 148 16.57 0.03 -5.44
N ASN A 149 17.64 0.55 -4.84
CA ASN A 149 17.64 1.90 -4.27
C ASN A 149 17.47 2.97 -5.36
N GLU A 150 18.20 2.85 -6.49
CA GLU A 150 18.04 3.74 -7.65
C GLU A 150 16.59 3.75 -8.20
N ILE A 151 15.89 2.63 -8.11
CA ILE A 151 14.49 2.52 -8.54
C ILE A 151 13.53 3.03 -7.47
N ALA A 152 13.79 2.79 -6.19
CA ALA A 152 12.94 3.22 -5.08
C ALA A 152 12.79 4.75 -5.01
N ILE A 153 13.88 5.48 -5.21
CA ILE A 153 13.91 6.95 -5.10
C ILE A 153 12.92 7.64 -6.04
N PRO A 154 12.92 7.41 -7.37
CA PRO A 154 11.97 8.05 -8.28
C PRO A 154 10.53 7.58 -8.03
N GLN A 155 10.30 6.31 -7.68
CA GLN A 155 8.97 5.82 -7.37
C GLN A 155 8.39 6.52 -6.13
N MET A 156 9.17 6.63 -5.05
CA MET A 156 8.75 7.38 -3.86
C MET A 156 8.47 8.84 -4.18
N ARG A 157 9.32 9.49 -4.98
CA ARG A 157 9.12 10.88 -5.39
C ARG A 157 7.82 11.06 -6.15
N THR A 158 7.50 10.18 -7.07
CA THR A 158 6.26 10.21 -7.85
C THR A 158 5.02 10.06 -6.95
N LEU A 159 5.02 9.09 -6.04
CA LEU A 159 3.88 8.84 -5.16
C LEU A 159 3.65 9.99 -4.17
N LEU A 160 4.72 10.54 -3.61
CA LEU A 160 4.62 11.70 -2.70
C LEU A 160 4.13 12.96 -3.42
N SER A 161 4.54 13.19 -4.68
CA SER A 161 4.05 14.32 -5.48
C SER A 161 2.57 14.18 -5.85
N THR A 162 2.11 12.96 -6.15
CA THR A 162 0.71 12.67 -6.49
C THR A 162 -0.20 12.83 -5.26
N GLY A 163 0.25 12.41 -4.08
CA GLY A 163 -0.48 12.60 -2.82
C GLY A 163 -0.69 14.08 -2.46
N ASN A 164 0.26 14.95 -2.76
CA ASN A 164 0.12 16.40 -2.56
C ASN A 164 -0.87 17.05 -3.53
N VAL A 165 -1.00 16.54 -4.75
CA VAL A 165 -2.01 17.06 -5.73
C VAL A 165 -3.43 16.73 -5.28
N LYS A 166 -3.69 15.56 -4.72
CA LYS A 166 -5.03 15.20 -4.19
C LYS A 166 -5.46 16.06 -3.00
N ARG A 167 -4.53 16.45 -2.12
CA ARG A 167 -4.81 17.34 -0.98
C ARG A 167 -5.10 18.78 -1.38
N LEU A 168 -4.75 19.19 -2.58
CA LEU A 168 -5.01 20.55 -3.11
C LEU A 168 -6.33 20.63 -3.88
N THR A 169 -6.99 19.48 -4.16
CA THR A 169 -8.25 19.41 -4.91
C THR A 169 -9.45 18.99 -4.05
N GLU A 170 -9.27 18.72 -2.77
CA GLU A 170 -10.28 18.54 -1.73
C GLU A 170 -10.49 19.86 -0.94
#